data_781b8908ecc8c4ed7a3c6a3872eb5f77
#
_entry.id   781b8908ecc8c4ed7a3c6a3872eb5f77
#
_cell.length_a   1.000
_cell.length_b   1.000
_cell.length_c   1.000
_cell.angle_alpha   90.00
_cell.angle_beta   90.00
_cell.angle_gamma   90.00
#
_symmetry.space_group_name_H-M   'P 1'
#
loop_
_entity.id
_entity.type
_entity.pdbx_description
1 polymer ?
#
loop_
_entity_poly.entity_id
_entity_poly.type
_entity_poly.pdbx_seq_one_letter_code
_entity_poly.pdbx_strand_id
1 'polypeptide(L)'
;MFKRTDYRWPLAALFVLSSPNWAMAAQDDSYPRVSFGGLLEVEAYHASPYVGDSERDIKLSTAELSMEAEVTPWLTGFVSALYEQDDTPLEIDTAEIAMSTPDGPWSLRAGQIYLPFGAYETVMVSDPLTLELGETRQTAVVGGYAQGGIDLSAYVFSGDLESGDNIGNWGLRAGWVGEPFAGSELALSAGYLNSLGESDGLEGGIQDAGAGNTSRVAAWTANAVFIVNDFLFVGEYLSALDDFDATAISYRNQGARPAAWNLEGSYGFDMMGMPVRAGIGYQGSQESIALELPEQRLLGSITFEMHDHAALSFEYAHDTDYGTSEGGTGKNAGTFTALLAVSF
;
A
#
# COMPACT_ATOMS: atom_id res chain seq x y z
N MET A 1 -38.25 -4.79 6.34
CA MET A 1 -37.81 -3.40 6.39
C MET A 1 -36.55 -3.39 7.24
N PHE A 2 -35.43 -3.83 6.63
CA PHE A 2 -34.12 -3.92 7.30
C PHE A 2 -33.42 -2.57 7.15
N LYS A 3 -33.01 -1.96 8.25
CA LYS A 3 -32.20 -0.77 8.27
C LYS A 3 -30.83 -1.14 7.69
N ARG A 4 -30.46 -0.56 6.56
CA ARG A 4 -29.08 -0.53 6.09
C ARG A 4 -28.26 0.19 7.18
N THR A 5 -27.41 -0.55 7.86
CA THR A 5 -26.31 0.00 8.64
C THR A 5 -25.20 0.26 7.63
N ASP A 6 -24.85 1.53 7.42
CA ASP A 6 -23.73 1.93 6.61
C ASP A 6 -22.43 1.51 7.33
N TYR A 7 -21.98 0.27 7.13
CA TYR A 7 -20.69 -0.19 7.59
C TYR A 7 -19.62 0.39 6.68
N ARG A 8 -19.00 1.46 7.12
CA ARG A 8 -17.71 1.91 6.59
C ARG A 8 -16.63 1.15 7.35
N TRP A 9 -15.94 0.26 6.66
CA TRP A 9 -14.81 -0.48 7.19
C TRP A 9 -13.61 0.45 7.27
N PRO A 10 -12.92 0.58 8.41
CA PRO A 10 -11.57 1.10 8.42
C PRO A 10 -10.68 0.01 7.78
N LEU A 11 -10.41 0.12 6.50
CA LEU A 11 -9.33 -0.60 5.87
C LEU A 11 -8.04 0.07 6.35
N ALA A 12 -7.18 -0.67 7.02
CA ALA A 12 -5.79 -0.28 7.18
C ALA A 12 -5.25 -0.03 5.77
N ALA A 13 -4.68 1.15 5.55
CA ALA A 13 -4.11 1.63 4.30
C ALA A 13 -5.07 1.77 3.09
N LEU A 14 -6.24 2.42 3.25
CA LEU A 14 -6.95 2.97 2.11
C LEU A 14 -6.46 4.40 1.88
N PHE A 15 -5.35 4.59 1.20
CA PHE A 15 -5.05 5.82 0.48
C PHE A 15 -5.90 5.91 -0.79
N VAL A 16 -7.20 5.68 -0.66
CA VAL A 16 -8.13 6.21 -1.64
C VAL A 16 -8.14 7.72 -1.41
N LEU A 17 -7.86 8.49 -2.44
CA LEU A 17 -8.25 9.89 -2.56
C LEU A 17 -9.79 9.98 -2.50
N SER A 18 -10.39 9.47 -1.41
CA SER A 18 -11.75 9.78 -1.06
C SER A 18 -11.71 11.19 -0.52
N SER A 19 -12.31 12.12 -1.24
CA SER A 19 -12.73 13.40 -0.64
C SER A 19 -13.31 13.09 0.74
N PRO A 20 -12.77 13.65 1.82
CA PRO A 20 -13.22 13.36 3.17
C PRO A 20 -14.69 13.71 3.30
N ASN A 21 -15.54 12.71 3.50
CA ASN A 21 -16.91 12.93 3.93
C ASN A 21 -16.90 13.28 5.42
N TRP A 22 -16.68 14.53 5.70
CA TRP A 22 -16.73 15.10 7.05
C TRP A 22 -18.14 14.96 7.62
N ALA A 23 -18.25 14.26 8.75
CA ALA A 23 -19.41 14.40 9.61
C ALA A 23 -19.52 15.88 10.01
N MET A 24 -20.66 16.52 9.70
CA MET A 24 -20.96 17.90 10.08
C MET A 24 -20.98 18.03 11.61
N ALA A 25 -19.83 18.27 12.22
CA ALA A 25 -19.77 18.92 13.52
C ALA A 25 -20.06 20.42 13.30
N ALA A 26 -20.74 21.04 14.24
CA ALA A 26 -21.24 22.42 14.18
C ALA A 26 -20.21 23.38 13.56
N GLN A 27 -20.64 24.06 12.52
CA GLN A 27 -19.88 24.95 11.67
C GLN A 27 -19.37 26.15 12.46
N ASP A 28 -18.13 26.08 12.94
CA ASP A 28 -17.32 27.25 13.25
C ASP A 28 -16.47 27.51 12.00
N ASP A 29 -16.77 28.60 11.28
CA ASP A 29 -16.12 28.97 10.01
C ASP A 29 -14.69 29.51 10.19
N SER A 30 -14.07 29.29 11.36
CA SER A 30 -12.71 29.75 11.65
C SER A 30 -11.65 28.77 11.13
N TYR A 31 -10.74 29.29 10.32
CA TYR A 31 -9.49 28.62 9.93
C TYR A 31 -8.31 29.22 10.72
N PRO A 32 -7.22 28.47 10.93
CA PRO A 32 -6.99 27.07 10.56
C PRO A 32 -7.74 26.07 11.47
N ARG A 33 -8.10 24.92 10.93
CA ARG A 33 -8.59 23.77 11.68
C ARG A 33 -7.47 22.73 11.77
N VAL A 34 -7.23 22.17 12.93
CA VAL A 34 -6.18 21.18 13.15
C VAL A 34 -6.81 19.93 13.75
N SER A 35 -6.52 18.79 13.13
CA SER A 35 -6.88 17.45 13.62
C SER A 35 -5.62 16.61 13.85
N PHE A 36 -5.72 15.66 14.75
CA PHE A 36 -4.69 14.68 15.06
C PHE A 36 -5.25 13.29 14.85
N GLY A 37 -4.41 12.38 14.40
CA GLY A 37 -4.73 10.96 14.29
C GLY A 37 -3.57 10.12 14.78
N GLY A 38 -3.82 8.84 15.00
CA GLY A 38 -2.77 7.90 15.33
C GLY A 38 -3.19 6.46 15.08
N LEU A 39 -2.19 5.61 14.89
CA LEU A 39 -2.31 4.16 14.75
C LEU A 39 -1.30 3.50 15.67
N LEU A 40 -1.74 2.51 16.43
CA LEU A 40 -0.88 1.64 17.23
C LEU A 40 -1.20 0.19 16.90
N GLU A 41 -0.16 -0.57 16.56
CA GLU A 41 -0.28 -1.98 16.24
C GLU A 41 0.72 -2.81 17.03
N VAL A 42 0.21 -3.86 17.65
CA VAL A 42 1.03 -4.86 18.34
C VAL A 42 0.82 -6.20 17.68
N GLU A 43 1.90 -6.76 17.18
CA GLU A 43 1.94 -8.02 16.49
C GLU A 43 2.57 -9.11 17.37
N ALA A 44 1.97 -10.29 17.39
CA ALA A 44 2.57 -11.51 17.88
C ALA A 44 2.64 -12.52 16.74
N TYR A 45 3.83 -13.03 16.45
CA TYR A 45 4.00 -13.97 15.34
C TYR A 45 4.75 -15.24 15.73
N HIS A 46 4.54 -16.28 14.91
CA HIS A 46 5.32 -17.50 14.88
C HIS A 46 5.65 -17.84 13.43
N ALA A 47 6.94 -17.73 13.09
CA ALA A 47 7.45 -17.98 11.74
C ALA A 47 8.29 -19.25 11.69
N SER A 48 8.12 -20.02 10.62
CA SER A 48 8.97 -21.15 10.24
C SER A 48 9.59 -20.80 8.89
N PRO A 49 10.81 -20.23 8.87
CA PRO A 49 11.46 -19.74 7.65
C PRO A 49 11.87 -20.88 6.71
N TYR A 50 12.22 -20.55 5.47
CA TYR A 50 12.74 -21.53 4.50
C TYR A 50 13.97 -22.27 5.02
N VAL A 51 14.81 -21.59 5.81
CA VAL A 51 16.06 -22.12 6.37
C VAL A 51 16.24 -21.60 7.79
N GLY A 52 16.68 -22.44 8.71
CA GLY A 52 16.89 -22.08 10.11
C GLY A 52 15.82 -22.64 11.05
N ASP A 53 15.85 -22.18 12.28
CA ASP A 53 14.91 -22.56 13.33
C ASP A 53 13.68 -21.64 13.29
N SER A 54 12.57 -22.13 13.84
CA SER A 54 11.35 -21.32 13.98
C SER A 54 11.54 -20.17 14.97
N GLU A 55 10.97 -19.04 14.65
CA GLU A 55 11.02 -17.81 15.42
C GLU A 55 9.65 -17.45 15.98
N ARG A 56 9.63 -16.69 17.05
CA ARG A 56 8.40 -16.12 17.64
C ARG A 56 8.75 -14.89 18.44
N ASP A 57 7.93 -13.88 18.29
CA ASP A 57 8.12 -12.63 19.01
C ASP A 57 6.79 -11.90 19.22
N ILE A 58 6.84 -10.85 20.03
CA ILE A 58 5.79 -9.84 20.17
C ILE A 58 6.46 -8.50 20.00
N LYS A 59 6.04 -7.73 18.99
CA LYS A 59 6.62 -6.43 18.66
C LYS A 59 5.56 -5.34 18.55
N LEU A 60 5.97 -4.10 18.78
CA LEU A 60 5.23 -2.92 18.36
C LEU A 60 5.45 -2.77 16.84
N SER A 61 4.54 -3.34 16.04
CA SER A 61 4.70 -3.35 14.57
C SER A 61 4.56 -1.94 14.01
N THR A 62 3.61 -1.15 14.53
CA THR A 62 3.39 0.21 14.04
C THR A 62 3.06 1.16 15.19
N ALA A 63 3.69 2.33 15.18
CA ALA A 63 3.26 3.48 15.96
C ALA A 63 3.33 4.73 15.07
N GLU A 64 2.17 5.18 14.60
CA GLU A 64 2.05 6.37 13.75
C GLU A 64 1.30 7.47 14.48
N LEU A 65 1.76 8.71 14.30
CA LEU A 65 1.06 9.92 14.71
C LEU A 65 0.97 10.87 13.53
N SER A 66 -0.23 11.38 13.27
CA SER A 66 -0.47 12.31 12.18
C SER A 66 -1.11 13.61 12.65
N MET A 67 -0.85 14.67 11.92
CA MET A 67 -1.48 15.98 12.09
C MET A 67 -1.89 16.52 10.72
N GLU A 68 -3.14 16.94 10.62
CA GLU A 68 -3.66 17.67 9.47
C GLU A 68 -4.06 19.10 9.89
N ALA A 69 -3.69 20.09 9.09
CA ALA A 69 -4.04 21.49 9.29
C ALA A 69 -4.73 22.03 8.02
N GLU A 70 -6.05 22.17 8.08
CA GLU A 70 -6.80 22.94 7.08
C GLU A 70 -6.53 24.44 7.29
N VAL A 71 -5.61 25.00 6.53
CA VAL A 71 -5.22 26.42 6.61
C VAL A 71 -6.29 27.32 6.02
N THR A 72 -6.93 26.86 4.93
CA THR A 72 -8.07 27.47 4.27
C THR A 72 -8.93 26.36 3.63
N PRO A 73 -10.15 26.63 3.09
CA PRO A 73 -10.94 25.61 2.38
C PRO A 73 -10.27 24.95 1.17
N TRP A 74 -9.14 25.49 0.70
CA TRP A 74 -8.43 25.02 -0.49
C TRP A 74 -6.94 24.70 -0.23
N LEU A 75 -6.46 24.89 1.01
CA LEU A 75 -5.06 24.68 1.38
C LEU A 75 -4.97 23.89 2.68
N THR A 76 -4.33 22.73 2.60
CA THR A 76 -4.12 21.81 3.72
C THR A 76 -2.62 21.48 3.84
N GLY A 77 -2.12 21.38 5.06
CA GLY A 77 -0.84 20.80 5.38
C GLY A 77 -1.06 19.49 6.12
N PHE A 78 -0.29 18.45 5.81
CA PHE A 78 -0.32 17.16 6.49
C PHE A 78 1.10 16.72 6.86
N VAL A 79 1.24 16.08 8.03
CA VAL A 79 2.48 15.43 8.44
C VAL A 79 2.15 14.18 9.25
N SER A 80 2.86 13.09 8.98
CA SER A 80 2.89 11.88 9.82
C SER A 80 4.30 11.55 10.26
N ALA A 81 4.39 10.91 11.43
CA ALA A 81 5.61 10.34 11.97
C ALA A 81 5.36 8.86 12.27
N LEU A 82 6.25 8.01 11.79
CA LEU A 82 6.17 6.56 11.87
C LEU A 82 7.33 5.99 12.70
N TYR A 83 7.03 4.95 13.46
CA TYR A 83 8.00 4.07 14.09
C TYR A 83 7.53 2.62 13.98
N GLU A 84 8.42 1.72 13.57
CA GLU A 84 8.21 0.28 13.53
C GLU A 84 9.40 -0.40 14.23
N GLN A 85 9.10 -1.24 15.20
CA GLN A 85 10.15 -1.89 15.97
C GLN A 85 10.96 -2.85 15.09
N ASP A 86 12.29 -2.69 15.13
CA ASP A 86 13.29 -3.47 14.38
C ASP A 86 13.27 -3.27 12.85
N ASP A 87 12.47 -2.32 12.34
CA ASP A 87 12.35 -2.03 10.92
C ASP A 87 12.57 -0.53 10.65
N THR A 88 11.61 0.31 10.99
CA THR A 88 11.67 1.76 10.71
C THR A 88 11.94 2.55 12.00
N PRO A 89 13.10 3.21 12.15
CA PRO A 89 13.31 4.14 13.25
C PRO A 89 12.34 5.32 13.17
N LEU A 90 12.05 5.98 14.31
CA LEU A 90 11.14 7.13 14.30
C LEU A 90 11.58 8.18 13.30
N GLU A 91 10.76 8.41 12.30
CA GLU A 91 11.00 9.36 11.23
C GLU A 91 9.72 10.10 10.80
N ILE A 92 9.88 11.13 9.98
CA ILE A 92 8.77 11.75 9.26
C ILE A 92 8.47 10.85 8.06
N ASP A 93 7.33 10.23 8.10
CA ASP A 93 6.86 9.35 7.04
C ASP A 93 6.33 10.17 5.86
N THR A 94 5.30 10.98 6.09
CA THR A 94 4.71 11.84 5.07
C THR A 94 4.73 13.29 5.54
N ALA A 95 5.03 14.23 4.64
CA ALA A 95 4.92 15.67 4.90
C ALA A 95 4.55 16.39 3.60
N GLU A 96 3.31 16.89 3.50
CA GLU A 96 2.82 17.47 2.27
C GLU A 96 2.01 18.77 2.45
N ILE A 97 1.98 19.54 1.40
CA ILE A 97 1.06 20.66 1.18
C ILE A 97 0.13 20.27 0.05
N ALA A 98 -1.17 20.28 0.32
CA ALA A 98 -2.21 20.00 -0.66
C ALA A 98 -3.04 21.26 -0.96
N MET A 99 -3.30 21.48 -2.23
CA MET A 99 -4.17 22.54 -2.73
C MET A 99 -5.26 21.94 -3.60
N SER A 100 -6.50 22.39 -3.45
CA SER A 100 -7.62 21.95 -4.27
C SER A 100 -8.42 23.15 -4.77
N THR A 101 -8.98 23.06 -5.97
CA THR A 101 -9.90 24.10 -6.45
C THR A 101 -11.20 24.03 -5.67
N PRO A 102 -11.66 25.12 -5.04
CA PRO A 102 -12.99 25.15 -4.42
C PRO A 102 -14.06 24.75 -5.46
N ASP A 103 -14.87 23.76 -5.12
CA ASP A 103 -15.93 23.21 -6.00
C ASP A 103 -15.44 22.75 -7.39
N GLY A 104 -14.14 22.56 -7.58
CA GLY A 104 -13.54 22.16 -8.84
C GLY A 104 -12.84 20.79 -8.75
N PRO A 105 -12.52 20.18 -9.90
CA PRO A 105 -11.95 18.84 -9.94
C PRO A 105 -10.43 18.78 -9.78
N TRP A 106 -9.73 19.89 -9.70
CA TRP A 106 -8.29 19.96 -9.75
C TRP A 106 -7.65 19.99 -8.37
N SER A 107 -6.54 19.28 -8.22
CA SER A 107 -5.69 19.29 -7.04
C SER A 107 -4.21 19.40 -7.41
N LEU A 108 -3.41 19.88 -6.46
CA LEU A 108 -1.94 19.88 -6.51
C LEU A 108 -1.43 19.51 -5.12
N ARG A 109 -0.55 18.52 -5.06
CA ARG A 109 0.13 18.11 -3.84
C ARG A 109 1.63 18.23 -4.02
N ALA A 110 2.36 18.61 -2.99
CA ALA A 110 3.82 18.71 -3.02
C ALA A 110 4.40 18.40 -1.64
N GLY A 111 5.43 17.58 -1.60
CA GLY A 111 6.10 17.17 -0.35
C GLY A 111 6.68 15.77 -0.46
N GLN A 112 7.04 15.19 0.69
CA GLN A 112 7.38 13.78 0.82
C GLN A 112 6.08 12.98 0.90
N ILE A 113 5.80 12.18 -0.12
CA ILE A 113 4.53 11.47 -0.30
C ILE A 113 4.75 10.11 -0.94
N TYR A 114 3.83 9.20 -0.68
CA TYR A 114 3.70 7.98 -1.47
C TYR A 114 3.14 8.32 -2.86
N LEU A 115 3.85 7.89 -3.88
CA LEU A 115 3.48 8.18 -5.27
C LEU A 115 2.23 7.42 -5.69
N PRO A 116 1.30 8.01 -6.43
CA PRO A 116 0.10 7.32 -6.90
C PRO A 116 0.44 6.40 -8.08
N PHE A 117 1.18 5.31 -7.83
CA PHE A 117 1.55 4.31 -8.82
C PHE A 117 0.63 3.09 -8.74
N GLY A 118 0.72 2.28 -7.67
CA GLY A 118 -0.17 1.17 -7.39
C GLY A 118 -1.37 1.57 -6.52
N ALA A 119 -2.21 0.60 -6.18
CA ALA A 119 -3.28 0.76 -5.20
C ALA A 119 -2.97 0.01 -3.90
N TYR A 120 -2.29 -1.13 -4.00
CA TYR A 120 -1.78 -1.94 -2.89
C TYR A 120 -2.84 -2.33 -1.85
N GLU A 121 -4.08 -2.43 -2.29
CA GLU A 121 -5.21 -2.79 -1.43
C GLU A 121 -5.09 -4.22 -0.94
N THR A 122 -5.37 -4.43 0.34
CA THR A 122 -5.40 -5.77 0.94
C THR A 122 -6.48 -5.89 2.01
N VAL A 123 -6.96 -7.11 2.25
CA VAL A 123 -7.80 -7.50 3.39
C VAL A 123 -7.05 -8.44 4.32
N MET A 124 -5.77 -8.61 4.08
CA MET A 124 -4.85 -9.43 4.87
C MET A 124 -4.17 -8.58 5.95
N VAL A 125 -3.42 -9.22 6.84
CA VAL A 125 -2.54 -8.56 7.82
C VAL A 125 -1.21 -8.21 7.14
N SER A 126 -0.69 -9.14 6.35
CA SER A 126 0.57 -8.95 5.61
C SER A 126 0.34 -8.08 4.38
N ASP A 127 1.30 -7.24 4.09
CA ASP A 127 1.32 -6.42 2.88
C ASP A 127 1.33 -7.27 1.61
N PRO A 128 0.68 -6.80 0.55
CA PRO A 128 0.70 -7.50 -0.72
C PRO A 128 2.07 -7.39 -1.38
N LEU A 129 2.50 -8.47 -2.07
CA LEU A 129 3.79 -8.48 -2.76
C LEU A 129 3.91 -7.40 -3.85
N THR A 130 2.81 -6.84 -4.30
CA THR A 130 2.78 -5.69 -5.21
C THR A 130 3.22 -4.40 -4.53
N LEU A 131 2.91 -4.23 -3.23
CA LEU A 131 3.40 -3.12 -2.41
C LEU A 131 4.91 -3.24 -2.22
N GLU A 132 5.38 -4.39 -1.78
CA GLU A 132 6.81 -4.68 -1.57
C GLU A 132 7.67 -4.37 -2.82
N LEU A 133 7.10 -4.60 -4.01
CA LEU A 133 7.79 -4.32 -5.27
C LEU A 133 7.67 -2.87 -5.72
N GLY A 134 6.56 -2.18 -5.44
CA GLY A 134 6.22 -0.96 -6.16
C GLY A 134 5.93 0.27 -5.33
N GLU A 135 5.78 0.16 -4.01
CA GLU A 135 5.60 1.33 -3.18
C GLU A 135 6.81 2.27 -3.31
N THR A 136 6.53 3.55 -3.42
CA THR A 136 7.57 4.55 -3.68
C THR A 136 7.23 5.82 -2.92
N ARG A 137 8.00 6.13 -1.89
CA ARG A 137 7.88 7.34 -1.06
C ARG A 137 8.97 8.33 -1.44
N GLN A 138 8.59 9.43 -2.08
CA GLN A 138 9.55 10.40 -2.61
C GLN A 138 9.08 11.85 -2.42
N THR A 139 10.03 12.79 -2.47
CA THR A 139 9.69 14.21 -2.58
C THR A 139 9.23 14.50 -4.00
N ALA A 140 7.93 14.81 -4.11
CA ALA A 140 7.24 14.89 -5.39
C ALA A 140 6.31 16.10 -5.50
N VAL A 141 5.89 16.36 -6.73
CA VAL A 141 4.77 17.24 -7.07
C VAL A 141 3.77 16.40 -7.88
N VAL A 142 2.53 16.35 -7.42
CA VAL A 142 1.43 15.59 -8.03
C VAL A 142 0.31 16.54 -8.43
N GLY A 143 -0.03 16.59 -9.71
CA GLY A 143 -1.24 17.22 -10.22
C GLY A 143 -2.35 16.17 -10.35
N GLY A 144 -3.56 16.48 -9.88
CA GLY A 144 -4.72 15.59 -9.88
C GLY A 144 -5.95 16.21 -10.53
N TYR A 145 -6.81 15.33 -11.07
CA TYR A 145 -8.15 15.65 -11.56
C TYR A 145 -9.11 14.56 -11.13
N ALA A 146 -10.17 14.90 -10.40
CA ALA A 146 -11.16 13.94 -9.94
C ALA A 146 -12.58 14.46 -10.18
N GLN A 147 -13.36 13.81 -11.04
CA GLN A 147 -14.75 14.15 -11.32
C GLN A 147 -15.52 12.98 -11.93
N GLY A 148 -16.76 12.75 -11.47
CA GLY A 148 -17.68 11.81 -12.08
C GLY A 148 -17.20 10.34 -12.00
N GLY A 149 -16.50 10.01 -10.93
CA GLY A 149 -15.90 8.67 -10.73
C GLY A 149 -14.57 8.48 -11.45
N ILE A 150 -14.12 9.44 -12.25
CA ILE A 150 -12.80 9.42 -12.91
C ILE A 150 -11.79 10.13 -12.01
N ASP A 151 -10.63 9.53 -11.83
CA ASP A 151 -9.46 10.06 -11.15
C ASP A 151 -8.25 9.95 -12.07
N LEU A 152 -7.54 11.05 -12.26
CA LEU A 152 -6.31 11.11 -13.06
C LEU A 152 -5.25 11.84 -12.28
N SER A 153 -4.02 11.33 -12.30
CA SER A 153 -2.87 12.04 -11.73
C SER A 153 -1.65 11.93 -12.62
N ALA A 154 -0.83 12.99 -12.57
CA ALA A 154 0.50 13.05 -13.16
C ALA A 154 1.45 13.61 -12.11
N TYR A 155 2.63 13.03 -12.01
CA TYR A 155 3.60 13.42 -11.01
C TYR A 155 5.04 13.41 -11.52
N VAL A 156 5.85 14.24 -10.86
CA VAL A 156 7.30 14.30 -11.05
C VAL A 156 7.96 14.26 -9.67
N PHE A 157 9.11 13.62 -9.58
CA PHE A 157 9.82 13.46 -8.31
C PHE A 157 11.33 13.43 -8.48
N SER A 158 12.02 13.68 -7.37
CA SER A 158 13.47 13.53 -7.26
C SER A 158 13.77 12.12 -6.78
N GLY A 159 14.47 11.34 -7.58
CA GLY A 159 14.89 9.99 -7.17
C GLY A 159 16.25 10.02 -6.49
N ASP A 160 16.54 8.98 -5.72
CA ASP A 160 17.76 8.82 -4.91
C ASP A 160 18.85 7.99 -5.62
N LEU A 161 18.49 7.27 -6.69
CA LEU A 161 19.43 6.45 -7.46
C LEU A 161 20.29 7.25 -8.44
N GLU A 162 19.89 8.44 -8.81
CA GLU A 162 20.63 9.26 -9.77
C GLU A 162 21.60 10.22 -9.08
N SER A 163 22.83 10.25 -9.55
CA SER A 163 23.80 11.27 -9.11
C SER A 163 23.45 12.64 -9.67
N GLY A 164 22.91 13.52 -8.83
CA GLY A 164 22.60 14.91 -9.12
C GLY A 164 21.13 15.25 -8.86
N ASP A 165 20.88 16.48 -8.40
CA ASP A 165 19.55 17.03 -8.06
C ASP A 165 18.63 17.22 -9.29
N ASN A 166 18.48 16.22 -10.13
CA ASN A 166 17.68 16.32 -11.34
C ASN A 166 16.30 15.70 -11.14
N ILE A 167 15.26 16.51 -11.30
CA ILE A 167 13.88 16.02 -11.43
C ILE A 167 13.77 15.33 -12.80
N GLY A 168 13.96 14.03 -12.83
CA GLY A 168 13.95 13.21 -14.04
C GLY A 168 12.95 12.08 -14.01
N ASN A 169 12.40 11.79 -12.82
CA ASN A 169 11.46 10.72 -12.61
C ASN A 169 10.03 11.24 -12.67
N TRP A 170 9.12 10.45 -13.24
CA TRP A 170 7.74 10.82 -13.42
C TRP A 170 6.83 9.60 -13.55
N GLY A 171 5.55 9.81 -13.33
CA GLY A 171 4.55 8.79 -13.55
C GLY A 171 3.17 9.36 -13.78
N LEU A 172 2.25 8.46 -14.10
CA LEU A 172 0.86 8.73 -14.40
C LEU A 172 -0.02 7.67 -13.73
N ARG A 173 -1.21 8.07 -13.29
CA ARG A 173 -2.25 7.13 -12.86
C ARG A 173 -3.60 7.55 -13.44
N ALA A 174 -4.40 6.56 -13.80
CA ALA A 174 -5.80 6.74 -14.14
C ALA A 174 -6.64 5.77 -13.31
N GLY A 175 -7.73 6.27 -12.73
CA GLY A 175 -8.67 5.50 -11.94
C GLY A 175 -10.11 5.77 -12.36
N TRP A 176 -10.97 4.83 -12.04
CA TRP A 176 -12.40 4.94 -12.20
C TRP A 176 -13.12 4.18 -11.08
N VAL A 177 -14.12 4.81 -10.49
CA VAL A 177 -15.02 4.20 -9.49
C VAL A 177 -16.45 4.34 -9.98
N GLY A 178 -17.22 3.28 -9.90
CA GLY A 178 -18.61 3.28 -10.31
C GLY A 178 -19.42 2.13 -9.72
N GLU A 179 -20.72 2.18 -9.92
CA GLU A 179 -21.69 1.16 -9.51
C GLU A 179 -22.19 0.39 -10.76
N PRO A 180 -21.57 -0.77 -11.12
CA PRO A 180 -21.97 -1.55 -12.29
C PRO A 180 -23.41 -2.02 -12.23
N PHE A 181 -23.91 -2.32 -11.03
CA PHE A 181 -25.32 -2.66 -10.75
C PHE A 181 -25.66 -2.32 -9.28
N ALA A 182 -26.93 -2.19 -8.98
CA ALA A 182 -27.41 -1.75 -7.67
C ALA A 182 -26.85 -2.61 -6.52
N GLY A 183 -26.16 -1.96 -5.57
CA GLY A 183 -25.55 -2.58 -4.40
C GLY A 183 -24.16 -3.17 -4.66
N SER A 184 -23.50 -2.79 -5.75
CA SER A 184 -22.11 -3.11 -6.02
C SER A 184 -21.28 -1.83 -6.15
N GLU A 185 -19.98 -1.94 -5.93
CA GLU A 185 -18.99 -0.89 -6.22
C GLU A 185 -17.81 -1.53 -6.95
N LEU A 186 -17.32 -0.90 -7.99
CA LEU A 186 -16.14 -1.32 -8.72
C LEU A 186 -15.19 -0.13 -8.85
N ALA A 187 -13.99 -0.29 -8.31
CA ALA A 187 -12.88 0.61 -8.53
C ALA A 187 -11.85 -0.07 -9.43
N LEU A 188 -11.39 0.64 -10.44
CA LEU A 188 -10.34 0.21 -11.37
C LEU A 188 -9.26 1.28 -11.41
N SER A 189 -8.00 0.88 -11.43
CA SER A 189 -6.92 1.82 -11.70
C SER A 189 -5.79 1.18 -12.49
N ALA A 190 -5.00 2.04 -13.15
CA ALA A 190 -3.76 1.67 -13.81
C ALA A 190 -2.74 2.79 -13.62
N GLY A 191 -1.49 2.41 -13.37
CA GLY A 191 -0.38 3.31 -13.15
C GLY A 191 0.80 3.04 -14.10
N TYR A 192 1.58 4.06 -14.32
CA TYR A 192 2.86 3.99 -15.01
C TYR A 192 3.89 4.78 -14.21
N LEU A 193 5.06 4.20 -14.02
CA LEU A 193 6.21 4.81 -13.37
C LEU A 193 7.43 4.64 -14.29
N ASN A 194 8.19 5.71 -14.55
CA ASN A 194 9.32 5.62 -15.47
C ASN A 194 10.60 5.04 -14.85
N SER A 195 10.64 4.86 -13.52
CA SER A 195 11.78 4.31 -12.80
C SER A 195 11.31 3.47 -11.60
N LEU A 196 11.11 2.17 -11.79
CA LEU A 196 10.73 1.24 -10.74
C LEU A 196 11.84 1.06 -9.69
N GLY A 197 13.09 1.24 -10.07
CA GLY A 197 14.23 1.15 -9.16
C GLY A 197 14.19 2.13 -7.99
N GLU A 198 13.41 3.21 -8.11
CA GLU A 198 13.18 4.19 -7.04
C GLU A 198 12.12 3.74 -6.02
N SER A 199 11.55 2.52 -6.15
CA SER A 199 10.66 1.97 -5.14
C SER A 199 11.43 1.60 -3.87
N ASP A 200 10.77 1.73 -2.73
CA ASP A 200 11.36 1.55 -1.40
C ASP A 200 11.98 0.14 -1.25
N GLY A 201 11.33 -0.88 -1.83
CA GLY A 201 11.84 -2.24 -1.83
C GLY A 201 13.07 -2.50 -2.72
N LEU A 202 13.30 -1.70 -3.76
CA LEU A 202 14.40 -1.92 -4.72
C LEU A 202 15.59 -0.98 -4.52
N GLU A 203 15.32 0.24 -4.10
CA GLU A 203 16.32 1.32 -4.04
C GLU A 203 17.55 0.94 -3.20
N GLY A 204 17.33 0.44 -1.97
CA GLY A 204 18.41 0.07 -1.05
C GLY A 204 19.31 -1.03 -1.64
N GLY A 205 18.72 -2.06 -2.23
CA GLY A 205 19.46 -3.17 -2.86
C GLY A 205 20.29 -2.70 -4.08
N ILE A 206 19.75 -1.78 -4.87
CA ILE A 206 20.45 -1.21 -6.03
C ILE A 206 21.62 -0.32 -5.57
N GLN A 207 21.43 0.48 -4.50
CA GLN A 207 22.49 1.32 -3.92
C GLN A 207 23.62 0.46 -3.34
N ASP A 208 23.29 -0.58 -2.58
CA ASP A 208 24.27 -1.50 -1.97
C ASP A 208 25.07 -2.28 -3.02
N ALA A 209 24.46 -2.58 -4.15
CA ALA A 209 25.17 -3.18 -5.30
C ALA A 209 26.14 -2.19 -5.99
N GLY A 210 26.15 -0.92 -5.59
CA GLY A 210 26.95 0.13 -6.22
C GLY A 210 26.46 0.51 -7.62
N ALA A 211 25.22 0.18 -7.93
CA ALA A 211 24.61 0.35 -9.24
C ALA A 211 23.78 1.66 -9.37
N GLY A 212 23.98 2.60 -8.46
CA GLY A 212 23.23 3.86 -8.34
C GLY A 212 23.29 4.82 -9.55
N ASN A 213 23.72 4.37 -10.71
CA ASN A 213 23.68 5.14 -11.95
C ASN A 213 23.15 4.27 -13.11
N THR A 214 22.20 3.39 -12.78
CA THR A 214 21.59 2.47 -13.74
C THR A 214 20.57 3.20 -14.63
N SER A 215 20.33 2.63 -15.82
CA SER A 215 19.22 3.06 -16.68
C SER A 215 17.89 2.89 -15.96
N ARG A 216 17.00 3.89 -16.10
CA ARG A 216 15.64 3.80 -15.60
C ARG A 216 14.92 2.60 -16.22
N VAL A 217 14.32 1.78 -15.38
CA VAL A 217 13.43 0.70 -15.80
C VAL A 217 12.01 1.11 -15.48
N ALA A 218 11.20 1.31 -16.51
CA ALA A 218 9.80 1.67 -16.33
C ALA A 218 8.96 0.48 -15.87
N ALA A 219 7.85 0.78 -15.20
CA ALA A 219 6.88 -0.22 -14.76
C ALA A 219 5.44 0.24 -14.99
N TRP A 220 4.53 -0.70 -14.95
CA TRP A 220 3.10 -0.47 -14.96
C TRP A 220 2.40 -1.32 -13.90
N THR A 221 1.25 -0.84 -13.48
CA THR A 221 0.36 -1.58 -12.59
C THR A 221 -1.07 -1.47 -13.07
N ALA A 222 -1.89 -2.47 -12.72
CA ALA A 222 -3.34 -2.44 -12.88
C ALA A 222 -3.99 -3.09 -11.68
N ASN A 223 -5.03 -2.46 -11.18
CA ASN A 223 -5.74 -2.85 -9.97
C ASN A 223 -7.26 -2.86 -10.21
N ALA A 224 -7.95 -3.74 -9.48
CA ALA A 224 -9.39 -3.80 -9.41
C ALA A 224 -9.85 -4.13 -7.98
N VAL A 225 -10.76 -3.35 -7.44
CA VAL A 225 -11.47 -3.64 -6.18
C VAL A 225 -12.96 -3.74 -6.49
N PHE A 226 -13.57 -4.86 -6.13
CA PHE A 226 -14.98 -5.11 -6.36
C PHE A 226 -15.70 -5.46 -5.08
N ILE A 227 -16.70 -4.67 -4.72
CA ILE A 227 -17.55 -4.88 -3.55
C ILE A 227 -18.95 -5.22 -4.03
N VAL A 228 -19.51 -6.32 -3.50
CA VAL A 228 -20.88 -6.72 -3.76
C VAL A 228 -21.48 -7.37 -2.53
N ASN A 229 -22.54 -6.78 -1.96
CA ASN A 229 -23.10 -7.18 -0.67
C ASN A 229 -22.01 -7.22 0.42
N ASP A 230 -21.78 -8.39 1.00
CA ASP A 230 -20.79 -8.62 2.06
C ASP A 230 -19.44 -9.16 1.53
N PHE A 231 -19.33 -9.32 0.20
CA PHE A 231 -18.09 -9.76 -0.45
C PHE A 231 -17.25 -8.57 -0.89
N LEU A 232 -15.93 -8.70 -0.71
CA LEU A 232 -14.94 -7.80 -1.28
C LEU A 232 -13.89 -8.66 -2.00
N PHE A 233 -13.52 -8.25 -3.20
CA PHE A 233 -12.47 -8.85 -4.02
C PHE A 233 -11.44 -7.79 -4.39
N VAL A 234 -10.18 -8.15 -4.28
CA VAL A 234 -9.03 -7.32 -4.68
C VAL A 234 -8.21 -8.07 -5.69
N GLY A 235 -7.75 -7.39 -6.71
CA GLY A 235 -6.78 -7.92 -7.66
C GLY A 235 -5.84 -6.82 -8.12
N GLU A 236 -4.54 -7.06 -8.06
CA GLU A 236 -3.51 -6.16 -8.56
C GLU A 236 -2.41 -6.94 -9.27
N TYR A 237 -1.86 -6.37 -10.31
CA TYR A 237 -0.67 -6.84 -11.03
C TYR A 237 0.27 -5.67 -11.29
N LEU A 238 1.54 -5.86 -11.01
CA LEU A 238 2.61 -4.91 -11.23
C LEU A 238 3.77 -5.61 -11.97
N SER A 239 4.39 -4.95 -12.95
CA SER A 239 5.54 -5.50 -13.66
C SER A 239 6.46 -4.40 -14.20
N ALA A 240 7.75 -4.65 -14.10
CA ALA A 240 8.75 -3.93 -14.89
C ALA A 240 8.48 -4.12 -16.40
N LEU A 241 8.79 -3.12 -17.21
CA LEU A 241 8.61 -3.15 -18.67
C LEU A 241 9.86 -3.64 -19.41
N ASP A 242 11.03 -3.53 -18.77
CA ASP A 242 12.32 -3.96 -19.29
C ASP A 242 13.12 -4.68 -18.21
N ASP A 243 14.21 -5.33 -18.61
CA ASP A 243 15.14 -5.98 -17.69
C ASP A 243 16.03 -4.91 -17.03
N PHE A 244 16.25 -5.04 -15.73
CA PHE A 244 17.29 -4.27 -15.03
C PHE A 244 18.67 -4.70 -15.51
N ASP A 245 19.68 -3.84 -15.29
CA ASP A 245 21.06 -4.27 -15.44
C ASP A 245 21.38 -5.40 -14.43
N ALA A 246 22.07 -6.44 -14.87
CA ALA A 246 22.41 -7.58 -14.01
C ALA A 246 23.30 -7.22 -12.81
N THR A 247 23.95 -6.05 -12.83
CA THR A 247 24.70 -5.52 -11.69
C THR A 247 23.83 -4.81 -10.68
N ALA A 248 22.62 -4.38 -11.08
CA ALA A 248 21.64 -3.77 -10.19
C ALA A 248 20.73 -4.83 -9.55
N ILE A 249 20.00 -5.57 -10.37
CA ILE A 249 19.11 -6.65 -9.93
C ILE A 249 19.32 -7.84 -10.86
N SER A 250 19.79 -8.96 -10.32
CA SER A 250 20.08 -10.14 -11.13
C SER A 250 19.11 -11.29 -10.87
N TYR A 251 18.74 -11.96 -11.96
CA TYR A 251 18.03 -13.23 -11.93
C TYR A 251 18.70 -14.20 -12.91
N ARG A 252 19.10 -15.40 -12.44
CA ARG A 252 19.80 -16.42 -13.25
C ARG A 252 21.04 -15.89 -13.98
N ASN A 253 21.81 -15.00 -13.35
CA ASN A 253 22.99 -14.30 -13.91
C ASN A 253 22.66 -13.36 -15.12
N GLN A 254 21.43 -12.93 -15.24
CA GLN A 254 20.99 -11.91 -16.20
C GLN A 254 20.28 -10.79 -15.46
N GLY A 255 19.94 -9.70 -16.13
CA GLY A 255 19.09 -8.67 -15.57
C GLY A 255 17.72 -9.25 -15.26
N ALA A 256 17.14 -8.86 -14.12
CA ALA A 256 15.80 -9.28 -13.74
C ALA A 256 14.74 -8.34 -14.32
N ARG A 257 13.56 -8.90 -14.62
CA ARG A 257 12.32 -8.18 -14.91
C ARG A 257 11.28 -8.51 -13.84
N PRO A 258 11.34 -7.86 -12.67
CA PRO A 258 10.46 -8.21 -11.57
C PRO A 258 8.99 -7.93 -11.88
N ALA A 259 8.15 -8.82 -11.40
CA ALA A 259 6.70 -8.66 -11.40
C ALA A 259 6.09 -9.26 -10.13
N ALA A 260 4.95 -8.74 -9.71
CA ALA A 260 4.18 -9.26 -8.58
C ALA A 260 2.67 -9.17 -8.86
N TRP A 261 1.90 -10.04 -8.19
CA TRP A 261 0.44 -10.01 -8.23
C TRP A 261 -0.16 -10.30 -6.87
N ASN A 262 -1.35 -9.73 -6.65
CA ASN A 262 -2.19 -9.97 -5.49
C ASN A 262 -3.62 -10.26 -5.94
N LEU A 263 -4.21 -11.36 -5.43
CA LEU A 263 -5.61 -11.73 -5.64
C LEU A 263 -6.22 -12.11 -4.30
N GLU A 264 -7.25 -11.40 -3.86
CA GLU A 264 -7.89 -11.64 -2.57
C GLU A 264 -9.40 -11.69 -2.71
N GLY A 265 -10.03 -12.43 -1.79
CA GLY A 265 -11.46 -12.43 -1.60
C GLY A 265 -11.82 -12.52 -0.14
N SER A 266 -12.77 -11.72 0.30
CA SER A 266 -13.23 -11.73 1.69
C SER A 266 -14.74 -11.66 1.81
N TYR A 267 -15.25 -12.15 2.93
CA TYR A 267 -16.65 -12.15 3.29
C TYR A 267 -16.84 -11.57 4.69
N GLY A 268 -17.70 -10.55 4.79
CA GLY A 268 -18.10 -9.92 6.04
C GLY A 268 -19.36 -10.56 6.62
N PHE A 269 -19.40 -10.79 7.92
CA PHE A 269 -20.58 -11.32 8.62
C PHE A 269 -20.61 -10.83 10.08
N ASP A 270 -21.75 -10.96 10.72
CA ASP A 270 -21.90 -10.66 12.15
C ASP A 270 -21.77 -11.94 12.98
N MET A 271 -20.95 -11.91 14.00
CA MET A 271 -20.80 -12.98 14.96
C MET A 271 -21.12 -12.47 16.38
N MET A 272 -22.29 -12.81 16.91
CA MET A 272 -22.75 -12.40 18.24
C MET A 272 -22.82 -10.86 18.43
N GLY A 273 -23.12 -10.10 17.38
CA GLY A 273 -23.20 -8.63 17.42
C GLY A 273 -21.86 -7.94 17.21
N MET A 274 -20.84 -8.68 16.82
CA MET A 274 -19.52 -8.16 16.47
C MET A 274 -19.26 -8.40 14.98
N PRO A 275 -18.92 -7.36 14.19
CA PRO A 275 -18.55 -7.54 12.79
C PRO A 275 -17.26 -8.37 12.67
N VAL A 276 -17.28 -9.32 11.74
CA VAL A 276 -16.16 -10.20 11.44
C VAL A 276 -15.94 -10.24 9.93
N ARG A 277 -14.70 -10.26 9.50
CA ARG A 277 -14.31 -10.48 8.11
C ARG A 277 -13.38 -11.67 8.02
N ALA A 278 -13.70 -12.61 7.13
CA ALA A 278 -12.81 -13.72 6.81
C ALA A 278 -12.30 -13.54 5.36
N GLY A 279 -11.01 -13.72 5.16
CA GLY A 279 -10.34 -13.50 3.88
C GLY A 279 -9.45 -14.66 3.48
N ILE A 280 -9.26 -14.81 2.16
CA ILE A 280 -8.26 -15.66 1.54
C ILE A 280 -7.51 -14.87 0.49
N GLY A 281 -6.19 -15.10 0.36
CA GLY A 281 -5.33 -14.44 -0.61
C GLY A 281 -4.43 -15.41 -1.35
N TYR A 282 -4.15 -15.10 -2.60
CA TYR A 282 -3.13 -15.73 -3.42
C TYR A 282 -2.28 -14.64 -4.07
N GLN A 283 -1.02 -14.62 -3.69
CA GLN A 283 -0.03 -13.66 -4.18
C GLN A 283 1.11 -14.42 -4.84
N GLY A 284 1.90 -13.73 -5.62
CA GLY A 284 3.12 -14.27 -6.13
C GLY A 284 4.01 -13.22 -6.76
N SER A 285 5.25 -13.63 -7.02
CA SER A 285 6.24 -12.80 -7.68
C SER A 285 6.95 -13.56 -8.80
N GLN A 286 7.59 -12.84 -9.67
CA GLN A 286 8.42 -13.36 -10.75
C GLN A 286 9.71 -12.55 -10.80
N GLU A 287 10.85 -13.24 -10.88
CA GLU A 287 12.19 -12.64 -10.97
C GLU A 287 12.51 -11.65 -9.83
N SER A 288 11.85 -11.82 -8.67
CA SER A 288 11.93 -10.92 -7.51
C SER A 288 12.70 -11.53 -6.34
N ILE A 289 13.57 -12.48 -6.60
CA ILE A 289 14.36 -13.16 -5.56
C ILE A 289 15.34 -12.22 -4.87
N ALA A 290 15.81 -11.18 -5.57
CA ALA A 290 16.68 -10.15 -4.99
C ALA A 290 15.98 -9.27 -3.95
N LEU A 291 14.63 -9.27 -3.92
CA LEU A 291 13.80 -8.63 -2.90
C LEU A 291 13.39 -9.63 -1.81
N GLU A 292 13.90 -10.85 -1.83
CA GLU A 292 13.51 -11.92 -0.90
C GLU A 292 12.01 -12.28 -0.96
N LEU A 293 11.29 -11.88 -2.02
CA LEU A 293 9.88 -12.20 -2.17
C LEU A 293 9.69 -13.68 -2.50
N PRO A 294 8.63 -14.32 -1.97
CA PRO A 294 8.28 -15.70 -2.34
C PRO A 294 7.83 -15.79 -3.80
N GLU A 295 8.06 -16.93 -4.45
CA GLU A 295 7.48 -17.21 -5.76
C GLU A 295 5.94 -17.27 -5.68
N GLN A 296 5.41 -17.84 -4.58
CA GLN A 296 3.98 -17.92 -4.32
C GLN A 296 3.70 -17.79 -2.83
N ARG A 297 2.59 -17.12 -2.49
CA ARG A 297 2.06 -16.97 -1.13
C ARG A 297 0.58 -17.28 -1.09
N LEU A 298 0.16 -18.14 -0.18
CA LEU A 298 -1.25 -18.39 0.15
C LEU A 298 -1.54 -17.82 1.53
N LEU A 299 -2.63 -17.07 1.65
CA LEU A 299 -3.03 -16.38 2.86
C LEU A 299 -4.44 -16.78 3.29
N GLY A 300 -4.66 -16.82 4.59
CA GLY A 300 -5.99 -16.93 5.18
C GLY A 300 -6.08 -16.07 6.44
N SER A 301 -7.05 -15.18 6.50
CA SER A 301 -7.20 -14.21 7.60
C SER A 301 -8.61 -14.23 8.20
N ILE A 302 -8.71 -13.81 9.46
CA ILE A 302 -9.95 -13.47 10.13
C ILE A 302 -9.73 -12.25 11.01
N THR A 303 -10.56 -11.22 10.82
CA THR A 303 -10.50 -9.94 11.55
C THR A 303 -11.79 -9.74 12.33
N PHE A 304 -11.67 -9.44 13.61
CA PHE A 304 -12.74 -9.11 14.54
C PHE A 304 -12.71 -7.61 14.82
N GLU A 305 -13.75 -6.88 14.45
CA GLU A 305 -13.91 -5.48 14.80
C GLU A 305 -14.50 -5.34 16.20
N MET A 306 -13.63 -5.27 17.19
CA MET A 306 -14.02 -5.20 18.60
C MET A 306 -14.66 -3.87 18.96
N HIS A 307 -14.31 -2.81 18.26
CA HIS A 307 -14.79 -1.43 18.42
C HIS A 307 -14.58 -0.67 17.13
N ASP A 308 -15.24 0.47 16.92
CA ASP A 308 -15.09 1.35 15.74
C ASP A 308 -13.61 1.74 15.44
N HIS A 309 -12.74 1.66 16.44
CA HIS A 309 -11.33 2.04 16.39
C HIS A 309 -10.39 0.93 16.88
N ALA A 310 -10.87 -0.31 17.00
CA ALA A 310 -10.03 -1.40 17.50
C ALA A 310 -10.37 -2.72 16.80
N ALA A 311 -9.37 -3.38 16.24
CA ALA A 311 -9.48 -4.65 15.55
C ALA A 311 -8.47 -5.67 16.09
N LEU A 312 -8.87 -6.95 16.10
CA LEU A 312 -7.99 -8.09 16.34
C LEU A 312 -8.03 -8.99 15.12
N SER A 313 -6.89 -9.18 14.49
CA SER A 313 -6.74 -9.99 13.29
C SER A 313 -5.87 -11.20 13.56
N PHE A 314 -6.18 -12.30 12.90
CA PHE A 314 -5.35 -13.50 12.83
C PHE A 314 -5.12 -13.85 11.36
N GLU A 315 -3.89 -14.18 11.02
CA GLU A 315 -3.51 -14.58 9.67
C GLU A 315 -2.57 -15.78 9.69
N TYR A 316 -2.69 -16.61 8.66
CA TYR A 316 -1.68 -17.60 8.32
C TYR A 316 -1.24 -17.41 6.87
N ALA A 317 0.06 -17.18 6.70
CA ALA A 317 0.72 -17.12 5.40
C ALA A 317 1.51 -18.41 5.16
N HIS A 318 1.42 -18.96 3.95
CA HIS A 318 2.21 -20.08 3.46
C HIS A 318 2.94 -19.70 2.20
N ASP A 319 4.26 -19.61 2.30
CA ASP A 319 5.15 -19.18 1.24
C ASP A 319 5.87 -20.36 0.58
N THR A 320 5.97 -20.33 -0.72
CA THR A 320 6.80 -21.22 -1.53
C THR A 320 7.92 -20.40 -2.16
N ASP A 321 9.16 -20.78 -1.88
CA ASP A 321 10.33 -20.10 -2.44
C ASP A 321 10.61 -20.52 -3.88
N TYR A 322 11.34 -19.70 -4.61
CA TYR A 322 11.88 -20.02 -5.93
C TYR A 322 12.67 -21.31 -5.92
N GLY A 323 12.66 -22.02 -7.04
CA GLY A 323 13.43 -23.24 -7.21
C GLY A 323 14.94 -23.02 -7.07
N THR A 324 15.70 -24.06 -6.66
CA THR A 324 17.16 -23.98 -6.49
C THR A 324 17.91 -23.66 -7.79
N SER A 325 17.33 -23.98 -8.95
CA SER A 325 17.86 -23.60 -10.27
C SER A 325 17.68 -22.11 -10.58
N GLU A 326 16.87 -21.42 -9.82
CA GLU A 326 16.54 -20.00 -9.94
C GLU A 326 17.27 -19.15 -8.90
N GLY A 327 17.93 -19.77 -7.95
CA GLY A 327 18.68 -19.13 -6.87
C GLY A 327 17.98 -19.19 -5.51
N GLY A 328 16.74 -19.69 -5.46
CA GLY A 328 15.99 -19.90 -4.23
C GLY A 328 16.35 -21.20 -3.51
N THR A 329 15.65 -21.48 -2.43
CA THR A 329 15.83 -22.69 -1.61
C THR A 329 14.99 -23.87 -2.09
N GLY A 330 13.92 -23.63 -2.86
CA GLY A 330 12.90 -24.60 -3.26
C GLY A 330 12.11 -25.18 -2.09
N LYS A 331 12.03 -24.46 -0.98
CA LYS A 331 11.34 -24.86 0.26
C LYS A 331 10.11 -24.01 0.52
N ASN A 332 9.37 -24.41 1.54
CA ASN A 332 8.23 -23.66 2.03
C ASN A 332 8.55 -23.00 3.37
N ALA A 333 7.93 -21.84 3.62
CA ALA A 333 7.90 -21.16 4.89
C ALA A 333 6.44 -21.00 5.34
N GLY A 334 6.22 -20.70 6.62
CA GLY A 334 4.88 -20.46 7.12
C GLY A 334 4.93 -19.50 8.30
N THR A 335 4.02 -18.54 8.32
CA THR A 335 3.92 -17.55 9.40
C THR A 335 2.48 -17.47 9.90
N PHE A 336 2.32 -17.57 11.19
CA PHE A 336 1.06 -17.26 11.87
C PHE A 336 1.23 -15.92 12.59
N THR A 337 0.31 -15.00 12.35
CA THR A 337 0.30 -13.64 12.91
C THR A 337 -1.00 -13.39 13.68
N ALA A 338 -0.89 -12.72 14.81
CA ALA A 338 -2.01 -12.12 15.55
C ALA A 338 -1.70 -10.63 15.73
N LEU A 339 -2.54 -9.75 15.19
CA LEU A 339 -2.37 -8.31 15.19
C LEU A 339 -3.50 -7.64 15.97
N LEU A 340 -3.14 -6.81 16.95
CA LEU A 340 -4.06 -5.90 17.63
C LEU A 340 -3.78 -4.47 17.16
N ALA A 341 -4.76 -3.87 16.49
CA ALA A 341 -4.69 -2.52 15.96
C ALA A 341 -5.66 -1.58 16.69
N VAL A 342 -5.22 -0.36 17.00
CA VAL A 342 -6.04 0.71 17.58
C VAL A 342 -5.74 2.01 16.86
N SER A 343 -6.80 2.65 16.30
CA SER A 343 -6.72 3.99 15.68
C SER A 343 -7.47 5.03 16.54
N PHE A 344 -7.07 6.29 16.50
CA PHE A 344 -7.69 7.38 17.27
C PHE A 344 -7.50 8.75 16.61
#